data_201f88b7f54ea8079fb09962bfb8ae0e
#
_entry.id   201f88b7f54ea8079fb09962bfb8ae0e
#
_cell.length_a   1.000
_cell.length_b   1.000
_cell.length_c   1.000
_cell.angle_alpha   90.00
_cell.angle_beta   90.00
_cell.angle_gamma   90.00
#
_symmetry.space_group_name_H-M   'P 1'
#
loop_
_entity.id
_entity.type
_entity.pdbx_description
1 polymer ?
#
loop_
_entity_poly.entity_id
_entity_poly.type
_entity_poly.pdbx_seq_one_letter_code
_entity_poly.pdbx_strand_id
1 'polypeptide(L)'
;MDLYNLQEIESELHIISDLACGAGSAQMMSKGDEQLSIKDYVEKINQSPKDFFIACHNGFKEAQNRIVTLLLKIQDEQVINKSRLKSAREIKNRKQIDEFVQKEKYLEHISTLFKHGADAICWQLIRGQLYISRQLYLEVGGSKKLRDTNLSSVQVVANQINANPENFVLITDITNNVQVGDLIGFLDGQFTIIEVKEGQKNWEVIKIIKELSDETKSCEEVMKQLPDDPKFLEQLERTLKQHEVLTNVEQIISEDKGIDPILKKEIKIHSPEEATPYYNSRLMMLEKQLNNRNLWGYDVIEDCLHIGVYKGEKRFIGRYLLEEIAKTSNIEKYIIGDALSVVGSLNKPIFYFP
;
A
#
# COMPACT_ATOMS: atom_id res chain seq x y z
N MET A 1 16.32 -5.44 -14.80
CA MET A 1 15.48 -4.29 -15.18
C MET A 1 16.31 -3.01 -15.10
N ASP A 2 16.33 -2.25 -16.17
CA ASP A 2 16.90 -0.90 -16.19
C ASP A 2 15.84 0.11 -15.72
N LEU A 3 16.13 0.87 -14.67
CA LEU A 3 15.21 1.87 -14.09
C LEU A 3 14.94 3.06 -15.03
N TYR A 4 15.69 3.20 -16.12
CA TYR A 4 15.53 4.27 -17.12
C TYR A 4 14.93 3.75 -18.43
N ASN A 5 14.66 2.45 -18.52
CA ASN A 5 13.96 1.84 -19.64
C ASN A 5 12.46 1.76 -19.33
N LEU A 6 11.68 2.65 -19.93
CA LEU A 6 10.22 2.72 -19.74
C LEU A 6 9.50 1.42 -20.08
N GLN A 7 9.93 0.71 -21.11
CA GLN A 7 9.28 -0.54 -21.53
C GLN A 7 9.51 -1.64 -20.48
N GLU A 8 10.71 -1.71 -19.90
CA GLU A 8 11.00 -2.65 -18.81
C GLU A 8 10.19 -2.33 -17.54
N ILE A 9 10.09 -1.05 -17.19
CA ILE A 9 9.26 -0.61 -16.04
C ILE A 9 7.80 -0.98 -16.27
N GLU A 10 7.28 -0.68 -17.45
CA GLU A 10 5.89 -0.98 -17.81
C GLU A 10 5.62 -2.48 -17.76
N SER A 11 6.50 -3.29 -18.33
CA SER A 11 6.40 -4.75 -18.29
C SER A 11 6.39 -5.27 -16.85
N GLU A 12 7.24 -4.73 -15.99
CA GLU A 12 7.30 -5.17 -14.59
C GLU A 12 6.07 -4.74 -13.79
N LEU A 13 5.53 -3.55 -14.05
CA LEU A 13 4.27 -3.10 -13.46
C LEU A 13 3.09 -3.99 -13.88
N HIS A 14 3.08 -4.44 -15.15
CA HIS A 14 2.10 -5.42 -15.62
C HIS A 14 2.19 -6.73 -14.86
N ILE A 15 3.40 -7.29 -14.73
CA ILE A 15 3.63 -8.54 -13.99
C ILE A 15 3.15 -8.39 -12.53
N ILE A 16 3.52 -7.30 -11.86
CA ILE A 16 3.10 -7.04 -10.48
C ILE A 16 1.58 -6.93 -10.37
N SER A 17 0.94 -6.22 -11.30
CA SER A 17 -0.52 -6.10 -11.33
C SER A 17 -1.21 -7.44 -11.54
N ASP A 18 -0.72 -8.27 -12.45
CA ASP A 18 -1.29 -9.60 -12.71
C ASP A 18 -1.13 -10.52 -11.51
N LEU A 19 0.01 -10.47 -10.84
CA LEU A 19 0.24 -11.21 -9.60
C LEU A 19 -0.66 -10.73 -8.47
N ALA A 20 -0.80 -9.41 -8.29
CA ALA A 20 -1.60 -8.82 -7.22
C ALA A 20 -3.11 -8.98 -7.43
N CYS A 21 -3.60 -9.00 -8.69
CA CYS A 21 -5.03 -8.97 -8.97
C CYS A 21 -5.54 -10.19 -9.74
N GLY A 22 -4.67 -10.95 -10.38
CA GLY A 22 -5.03 -12.02 -11.32
C GLY A 22 -4.66 -13.44 -10.93
N ALA A 23 -3.76 -13.63 -9.96
CA ALA A 23 -3.21 -14.97 -9.67
C ALA A 23 -4.27 -16.02 -9.32
N GLY A 24 -5.24 -15.69 -8.46
CA GLY A 24 -6.34 -16.58 -8.11
C GLY A 24 -7.19 -16.93 -9.33
N SER A 25 -7.52 -15.94 -10.15
CA SER A 25 -8.29 -16.15 -11.40
C SER A 25 -7.53 -17.01 -12.39
N ALA A 26 -6.24 -16.75 -12.60
CA ALA A 26 -5.41 -17.50 -13.51
C ALA A 26 -5.30 -18.99 -13.12
N GLN A 27 -5.24 -19.29 -11.82
CA GLN A 27 -5.21 -20.67 -11.31
C GLN A 27 -6.54 -21.41 -11.56
N MET A 28 -7.67 -20.70 -11.45
CA MET A 28 -8.99 -21.31 -11.59
C MET A 28 -9.44 -21.45 -13.05
N MET A 29 -8.83 -20.71 -13.96
CA MET A 29 -9.15 -20.76 -15.39
C MET A 29 -8.28 -21.79 -16.11
N SER A 30 -8.92 -22.76 -16.76
CA SER A 30 -8.26 -23.66 -17.70
C SER A 30 -8.32 -23.11 -19.13
N LYS A 31 -7.49 -23.61 -20.02
CA LYS A 31 -7.57 -23.28 -21.46
C LYS A 31 -8.95 -23.68 -21.97
N GLY A 32 -9.75 -22.70 -22.37
CA GLY A 32 -11.15 -22.89 -22.82
C GLY A 32 -12.18 -22.17 -21.94
N ASP A 33 -11.80 -21.69 -20.78
CA ASP A 33 -12.67 -20.98 -19.84
C ASP A 33 -12.79 -19.46 -20.14
N GLU A 34 -12.18 -18.98 -21.22
CA GLU A 34 -12.14 -17.56 -21.57
C GLU A 34 -13.52 -16.91 -21.81
N GLN A 35 -14.57 -17.76 -21.94
CA GLN A 35 -15.97 -17.33 -22.16
C GLN A 35 -16.88 -17.65 -20.98
N LEU A 36 -16.36 -18.00 -19.81
CA LEU A 36 -17.19 -18.28 -18.64
C LEU A 36 -17.98 -17.03 -18.23
N SER A 37 -19.25 -17.22 -17.89
CA SER A 37 -20.02 -16.17 -17.25
C SER A 37 -19.48 -15.92 -15.85
N ILE A 38 -19.73 -14.71 -15.30
CA ILE A 38 -19.37 -14.37 -13.91
C ILE A 38 -19.92 -15.42 -12.93
N LYS A 39 -21.15 -15.92 -13.19
CA LYS A 39 -21.80 -16.92 -12.36
C LYS A 39 -21.00 -18.23 -12.35
N ASP A 40 -20.65 -18.75 -13.51
CA ASP A 40 -19.91 -20.01 -13.64
C ASP A 40 -18.51 -19.87 -13.00
N TYR A 41 -17.90 -18.71 -13.12
CA TYR A 41 -16.62 -18.41 -12.47
C TYR A 41 -16.74 -18.43 -10.93
N VAL A 42 -17.77 -17.80 -10.36
CA VAL A 42 -18.04 -17.82 -8.92
C VAL A 42 -18.34 -19.24 -8.44
N GLU A 43 -19.12 -20.03 -9.19
CA GLU A 43 -19.36 -21.44 -8.87
C GLU A 43 -18.06 -22.25 -8.83
N LYS A 44 -17.14 -22.01 -9.78
CA LYS A 44 -15.84 -22.68 -9.83
C LYS A 44 -14.97 -22.34 -8.61
N ILE A 45 -14.93 -21.07 -8.18
CA ILE A 45 -14.26 -20.66 -6.93
C ILE A 45 -14.89 -21.37 -5.73
N ASN A 46 -16.21 -21.44 -5.66
CA ASN A 46 -16.92 -22.06 -4.55
C ASN A 46 -16.69 -23.58 -4.45
N GLN A 47 -16.30 -24.25 -5.54
CA GLN A 47 -15.91 -25.66 -5.52
C GLN A 47 -14.54 -25.89 -4.88
N SER A 48 -13.60 -24.92 -4.99
CA SER A 48 -12.25 -25.04 -4.43
C SER A 48 -11.77 -23.70 -3.85
N PRO A 49 -12.46 -23.15 -2.84
CA PRO A 49 -12.13 -21.82 -2.32
C PRO A 49 -10.73 -21.77 -1.71
N LYS A 50 -10.29 -22.85 -1.08
CA LYS A 50 -8.95 -22.94 -0.49
C LYS A 50 -7.85 -22.82 -1.54
N ASP A 51 -7.98 -23.52 -2.67
CA ASP A 51 -7.00 -23.46 -3.76
C ASP A 51 -6.95 -22.06 -4.39
N PHE A 52 -8.12 -21.41 -4.52
CA PHE A 52 -8.21 -20.03 -4.97
C PHE A 52 -7.45 -19.08 -4.04
N PHE A 53 -7.67 -19.16 -2.72
CA PHE A 53 -6.97 -18.30 -1.76
C PHE A 53 -5.46 -18.58 -1.74
N ILE A 54 -5.03 -19.83 -1.79
CA ILE A 54 -3.61 -20.20 -1.88
C ILE A 54 -2.98 -19.59 -3.13
N ALA A 55 -3.66 -19.65 -4.27
CA ALA A 55 -3.17 -19.06 -5.51
C ALA A 55 -3.06 -17.52 -5.41
N CYS A 56 -4.05 -16.84 -4.82
CA CYS A 56 -3.98 -15.42 -4.53
C CYS A 56 -2.77 -15.08 -3.64
N HIS A 57 -2.60 -15.81 -2.53
CA HIS A 57 -1.49 -15.60 -1.61
C HIS A 57 -0.13 -15.80 -2.28
N ASN A 58 0.00 -16.82 -3.14
CA ASN A 58 1.24 -17.03 -3.89
C ASN A 58 1.54 -15.87 -4.84
N GLY A 59 0.52 -15.35 -5.53
CA GLY A 59 0.65 -14.15 -6.35
C GLY A 59 1.08 -12.92 -5.54
N PHE A 60 0.47 -12.71 -4.38
CA PHE A 60 0.82 -11.61 -3.47
C PHE A 60 2.27 -11.71 -2.97
N LYS A 61 2.72 -12.92 -2.59
CA LYS A 61 4.10 -13.17 -2.15
C LYS A 61 5.11 -12.82 -3.23
N GLU A 62 4.87 -13.27 -4.46
CA GLU A 62 5.75 -12.97 -5.58
C GLU A 62 5.74 -11.48 -5.93
N ALA A 63 4.57 -10.84 -5.99
CA ALA A 63 4.45 -9.40 -6.21
C ALA A 63 5.19 -8.60 -5.14
N GLN A 64 5.00 -8.94 -3.86
CA GLN A 64 5.71 -8.30 -2.74
C GLN A 64 7.22 -8.39 -2.88
N ASN A 65 7.75 -9.58 -3.20
CA ASN A 65 9.19 -9.79 -3.35
C ASN A 65 9.78 -8.95 -4.49
N ARG A 66 9.06 -8.85 -5.62
CA ARG A 66 9.44 -8.00 -6.75
C ARG A 66 9.45 -6.53 -6.36
N ILE A 67 8.38 -6.04 -5.71
CA ILE A 67 8.26 -4.65 -5.26
C ILE A 67 9.40 -4.30 -4.30
N VAL A 68 9.65 -5.11 -3.28
CA VAL A 68 10.76 -4.89 -2.33
C VAL A 68 12.09 -4.75 -3.05
N THR A 69 12.40 -5.70 -3.96
CA THR A 69 13.65 -5.70 -4.73
C THR A 69 13.81 -4.42 -5.57
N LEU A 70 12.73 -3.98 -6.20
CA LEU A 70 12.73 -2.78 -7.03
C LEU A 70 12.86 -1.50 -6.21
N LEU A 71 12.15 -1.40 -5.10
CA LEU A 71 12.22 -0.24 -4.23
C LEU A 71 13.60 -0.09 -3.59
N LEU A 72 14.26 -1.18 -3.20
CA LEU A 72 15.64 -1.14 -2.72
C LEU A 72 16.59 -0.66 -3.81
N LYS A 73 16.46 -1.16 -5.04
CA LYS A 73 17.25 -0.69 -6.18
C LYS A 73 17.05 0.80 -6.48
N ILE A 74 15.80 1.28 -6.42
CA ILE A 74 15.49 2.71 -6.59
C ILE A 74 16.17 3.54 -5.50
N GLN A 75 16.14 3.09 -4.26
CA GLN A 75 16.79 3.80 -3.16
C GLN A 75 18.30 3.86 -3.31
N ASP A 76 18.95 2.80 -3.82
CA ASP A 76 20.39 2.83 -4.12
C ASP A 76 20.71 3.90 -5.15
N GLU A 77 19.93 3.99 -6.23
CA GLU A 77 20.09 5.04 -7.23
C GLU A 77 19.83 6.45 -6.65
N GLN A 78 18.86 6.60 -5.75
CA GLN A 78 18.59 7.86 -5.07
C GLN A 78 19.76 8.30 -4.18
N VAL A 79 20.41 7.38 -3.46
CA VAL A 79 21.60 7.67 -2.65
C VAL A 79 22.73 8.17 -3.53
N ILE A 80 23.00 7.47 -4.64
CA ILE A 80 24.02 7.88 -5.62
C ILE A 80 23.69 9.25 -6.21
N ASN A 81 22.44 9.48 -6.59
CA ASN A 81 21.97 10.73 -7.17
C ASN A 81 22.13 11.91 -6.19
N LYS A 82 21.79 11.71 -4.91
CA LYS A 82 21.94 12.73 -3.85
C LYS A 82 23.40 13.11 -3.63
N SER A 83 24.31 12.14 -3.65
CA SER A 83 25.74 12.42 -3.56
C SER A 83 26.23 13.27 -4.72
N ARG A 84 25.84 12.91 -5.96
CA ARG A 84 26.17 13.70 -7.17
C ARG A 84 25.57 15.10 -7.15
N LEU A 85 24.31 15.24 -6.70
CA LEU A 85 23.66 16.51 -6.54
C LEU A 85 24.38 17.43 -5.54
N LYS A 86 24.85 16.86 -4.42
CA LYS A 86 25.66 17.59 -3.44
C LYS A 86 26.93 18.13 -4.08
N SER A 87 27.69 17.29 -4.77
CA SER A 87 28.94 17.70 -5.48
C SER A 87 28.66 18.78 -6.55
N ALA A 88 27.58 18.63 -7.33
CA ALA A 88 27.21 19.62 -8.33
C ALA A 88 26.86 20.99 -7.70
N ARG A 89 26.25 21.02 -6.52
CA ARG A 89 25.96 22.25 -5.76
C ARG A 89 27.25 22.90 -5.25
N GLU A 90 28.21 22.14 -4.77
CA GLU A 90 29.52 22.64 -4.30
C GLU A 90 30.28 23.37 -5.42
N ILE A 91 30.26 22.83 -6.65
CA ILE A 91 30.88 23.44 -7.84
C ILE A 91 29.97 24.43 -8.56
N LYS A 92 28.75 24.68 -8.04
CA LYS A 92 27.73 25.59 -8.59
C LYS A 92 27.38 25.31 -10.07
N ASN A 93 27.40 24.06 -10.51
CA ASN A 93 27.06 23.66 -11.87
C ASN A 93 25.53 23.56 -12.02
N ARG A 94 24.87 24.63 -12.47
CA ARG A 94 23.41 24.70 -12.61
C ARG A 94 22.83 23.58 -13.48
N LYS A 95 23.45 23.29 -14.63
CA LYS A 95 22.96 22.26 -15.56
C LYS A 95 22.92 20.89 -14.90
N GLN A 96 23.99 20.50 -14.20
CA GLN A 96 24.02 19.22 -13.48
C GLN A 96 23.05 19.20 -12.29
N ILE A 97 22.89 20.32 -11.60
CA ILE A 97 21.91 20.44 -10.51
C ILE A 97 20.51 20.16 -11.04
N ASP A 98 20.10 20.79 -12.13
CA ASP A 98 18.78 20.61 -12.72
C ASP A 98 18.58 19.16 -13.20
N GLU A 99 19.60 18.55 -13.82
CA GLU A 99 19.58 17.14 -14.25
C GLU A 99 19.36 16.18 -13.06
N PHE A 100 20.13 16.34 -11.97
CA PHE A 100 20.00 15.46 -10.79
C PHE A 100 18.69 15.70 -10.02
N VAL A 101 18.15 16.91 -10.00
CA VAL A 101 16.83 17.20 -9.45
C VAL A 101 15.73 16.50 -10.26
N GLN A 102 15.79 16.55 -11.59
CA GLN A 102 14.82 15.83 -12.43
C GLN A 102 14.93 14.32 -12.26
N LYS A 103 16.15 13.81 -12.15
CA LYS A 103 16.39 12.38 -11.87
C LYS A 103 15.79 11.96 -10.52
N GLU A 104 15.91 12.77 -9.46
CA GLU A 104 15.28 12.46 -8.16
C GLU A 104 13.77 12.37 -8.27
N LYS A 105 13.12 13.36 -8.90
CA LYS A 105 11.67 13.36 -9.13
C LYS A 105 11.21 12.13 -9.92
N TYR A 106 11.98 11.74 -10.92
CA TYR A 106 11.70 10.54 -11.71
C TYR A 106 11.76 9.27 -10.87
N LEU A 107 12.81 9.11 -10.05
CA LEU A 107 12.95 7.95 -9.16
C LEU A 107 11.85 7.90 -8.08
N GLU A 108 11.46 9.05 -7.53
CA GLU A 108 10.33 9.17 -6.60
C GLU A 108 9.02 8.73 -7.27
N HIS A 109 8.77 9.17 -8.50
CA HIS A 109 7.58 8.78 -9.26
C HIS A 109 7.53 7.27 -9.52
N ILE A 110 8.62 6.66 -9.98
CA ILE A 110 8.68 5.20 -10.19
C ILE A 110 8.48 4.45 -8.88
N SER A 111 9.08 4.91 -7.79
CA SER A 111 8.87 4.34 -6.46
C SER A 111 7.39 4.34 -6.09
N THR A 112 6.70 5.45 -6.31
CA THR A 112 5.25 5.56 -6.06
C THR A 112 4.45 4.56 -6.90
N LEU A 113 4.80 4.39 -8.19
CA LEU A 113 4.12 3.43 -9.06
C LEU A 113 4.27 1.98 -8.56
N PHE A 114 5.47 1.56 -8.15
CA PHE A 114 5.65 0.20 -7.60
C PHE A 114 4.93 0.01 -6.26
N LYS A 115 4.88 1.05 -5.42
CA LYS A 115 4.11 1.02 -4.17
C LYS A 115 2.61 0.88 -4.41
N HIS A 116 2.06 1.40 -5.52
CA HIS A 116 0.66 1.14 -5.89
C HIS A 116 0.37 -0.35 -6.14
N GLY A 117 1.36 -1.11 -6.59
CA GLY A 117 1.23 -2.57 -6.66
C GLY A 117 0.99 -3.20 -5.27
N ALA A 118 1.68 -2.72 -4.24
CA ALA A 118 1.46 -3.15 -2.86
C ALA A 118 0.12 -2.63 -2.29
N ASP A 119 -0.26 -1.39 -2.61
CA ASP A 119 -1.59 -0.86 -2.26
C ASP A 119 -2.71 -1.71 -2.88
N ALA A 120 -2.52 -2.22 -4.12
CA ALA A 120 -3.47 -3.12 -4.76
C ALA A 120 -3.59 -4.46 -4.03
N ILE A 121 -2.49 -5.02 -3.50
CA ILE A 121 -2.54 -6.20 -2.64
C ILE A 121 -3.33 -5.89 -1.36
N CYS A 122 -3.03 -4.77 -0.68
CA CYS A 122 -3.76 -4.34 0.50
C CYS A 122 -5.26 -4.26 0.23
N TRP A 123 -5.65 -3.67 -0.89
CA TRP A 123 -7.04 -3.57 -1.31
C TRP A 123 -7.72 -4.93 -1.44
N GLN A 124 -7.04 -5.95 -1.98
CA GLN A 124 -7.57 -7.31 -2.03
C GLN A 124 -7.76 -7.89 -0.62
N LEU A 125 -6.80 -7.67 0.28
CA LEU A 125 -6.87 -8.13 1.66
C LEU A 125 -8.08 -7.56 2.41
N ILE A 126 -8.39 -6.28 2.22
CA ILE A 126 -9.58 -5.64 2.82
C ILE A 126 -10.86 -5.84 2.00
N ARG A 127 -10.83 -6.69 0.96
CA ARG A 127 -11.97 -7.01 0.09
C ARG A 127 -12.64 -5.80 -0.54
N GLY A 128 -11.86 -4.76 -0.86
CA GLY A 128 -12.35 -3.52 -1.45
C GLY A 128 -13.21 -2.65 -0.52
N GLN A 129 -13.13 -2.84 0.78
CA GLN A 129 -13.95 -2.11 1.74
C GLN A 129 -13.31 -0.75 2.07
N LEU A 130 -13.85 0.32 1.48
CA LEU A 130 -13.34 1.70 1.63
C LEU A 130 -13.23 2.17 3.08
N TYR A 131 -14.16 1.78 3.93
CA TYR A 131 -14.17 2.18 5.33
C TYR A 131 -12.99 1.58 6.11
N ILE A 132 -12.55 0.37 5.75
CA ILE A 132 -11.34 -0.23 6.34
C ILE A 132 -10.09 0.54 5.88
N SER A 133 -10.02 0.91 4.59
CA SER A 133 -8.85 1.63 4.07
C SER A 133 -8.58 2.93 4.83
N ARG A 134 -9.64 3.65 5.26
CA ARG A 134 -9.51 4.87 6.07
C ARG A 134 -8.91 4.62 7.44
N GLN A 135 -9.11 3.46 8.03
CA GLN A 135 -8.53 3.08 9.33
C GLN A 135 -7.05 2.70 9.21
N LEU A 136 -6.61 2.33 8.02
CA LEU A 136 -5.20 2.01 7.76
C LEU A 136 -4.35 3.25 7.45
N TYR A 137 -4.97 4.41 7.26
CA TYR A 137 -4.30 5.68 6.95
C TYR A 137 -4.46 6.67 8.11
N LEU A 138 -3.37 7.05 8.76
CA LEU A 138 -3.37 7.86 9.98
C LEU A 138 -3.06 9.35 9.74
N GLU A 139 -2.86 9.81 8.51
CA GLU A 139 -2.45 11.19 8.15
C GLU A 139 -1.14 11.67 8.84
N VAL A 140 -0.40 10.78 9.47
CA VAL A 140 0.78 11.12 10.28
C VAL A 140 2.05 10.95 9.46
N GLY A 141 2.49 12.02 8.82
CA GLY A 141 3.81 12.08 8.18
C GLY A 141 3.88 11.37 6.82
N GLY A 142 4.81 11.80 5.98
CA GLY A 142 5.05 11.18 4.67
C GLY A 142 5.60 9.75 4.78
N SER A 143 5.51 9.00 3.69
CA SER A 143 6.07 7.65 3.55
C SER A 143 7.54 7.63 4.02
N LYS A 144 7.85 6.76 4.98
CA LYS A 144 9.23 6.55 5.46
C LYS A 144 10.09 5.98 4.34
N LYS A 145 11.38 6.27 4.36
CA LYS A 145 12.33 5.60 3.47
C LYS A 145 12.59 4.19 3.99
N LEU A 146 12.55 3.20 3.12
CA LEU A 146 12.73 1.79 3.48
C LEU A 146 14.04 1.51 4.24
N ARG A 147 15.13 2.26 3.96
CA ARG A 147 16.41 2.11 4.68
C ARG A 147 16.39 2.69 6.08
N ASP A 148 15.46 3.58 6.36
CA ASP A 148 15.30 4.21 7.68
C ASP A 148 14.35 3.37 8.57
N THR A 149 13.85 2.24 8.04
CA THR A 149 12.97 1.30 8.73
C THR A 149 13.72 0.01 9.08
N ASN A 150 13.12 -0.81 9.91
CA ASN A 150 13.60 -2.16 10.25
C ASN A 150 13.21 -3.21 9.18
N LEU A 151 13.23 -2.84 7.91
CA LEU A 151 12.75 -3.65 6.80
C LEU A 151 13.31 -5.09 6.81
N SER A 152 14.60 -5.26 7.15
CA SER A 152 15.22 -6.60 7.17
C SER A 152 14.54 -7.53 8.17
N SER A 153 14.25 -7.04 9.37
CA SER A 153 13.57 -7.82 10.41
C SER A 153 12.11 -8.05 10.09
N VAL A 154 11.45 -7.04 9.53
CA VAL A 154 10.07 -7.17 9.02
C VAL A 154 9.99 -8.22 7.92
N GLN A 155 10.95 -8.23 6.97
CA GLN A 155 11.03 -9.26 5.93
C GLN A 155 11.23 -10.68 6.48
N VAL A 156 12.08 -10.84 7.49
CA VAL A 156 12.29 -12.15 8.13
C VAL A 156 10.98 -12.67 8.71
N VAL A 157 10.27 -11.84 9.47
CA VAL A 157 8.97 -12.21 10.06
C VAL A 157 7.93 -12.48 8.97
N ALA A 158 7.84 -11.59 7.96
CA ALA A 158 6.94 -11.80 6.83
C ALA A 158 7.22 -13.12 6.10
N ASN A 159 8.48 -13.44 5.84
CA ASN A 159 8.86 -14.69 5.16
C ASN A 159 8.52 -15.93 6.00
N GLN A 160 8.70 -15.88 7.32
CA GLN A 160 8.31 -16.97 8.22
C GLN A 160 6.80 -17.23 8.18
N ILE A 161 5.98 -16.19 8.25
CA ILE A 161 4.52 -16.31 8.16
C ILE A 161 4.11 -16.77 6.76
N ASN A 162 4.67 -16.16 5.74
CA ASN A 162 4.38 -16.46 4.33
C ASN A 162 4.89 -17.83 3.85
N ALA A 163 5.70 -18.53 4.65
CA ALA A 163 6.10 -19.91 4.36
C ALA A 163 4.90 -20.87 4.39
N ASN A 164 3.89 -20.60 5.21
CA ASN A 164 2.61 -21.30 5.14
C ASN A 164 1.83 -20.79 3.90
N PRO A 165 1.40 -21.66 2.97
CA PRO A 165 0.67 -21.26 1.77
C PRO A 165 -0.71 -20.64 2.09
N GLU A 166 -1.32 -20.97 3.22
CA GLU A 166 -2.61 -20.44 3.65
C GLU A 166 -2.51 -19.05 4.29
N ASN A 167 -1.30 -18.62 4.67
CA ASN A 167 -1.05 -17.34 5.30
C ASN A 167 -0.41 -16.36 4.30
N PHE A 168 -0.76 -15.10 4.44
CA PHE A 168 -0.09 -14.00 3.75
C PHE A 168 -0.10 -12.74 4.59
N VAL A 169 1.06 -12.11 4.72
CA VAL A 169 1.20 -10.76 5.29
C VAL A 169 1.97 -9.86 4.34
N LEU A 170 1.44 -8.65 4.19
CA LEU A 170 1.99 -7.56 3.40
C LEU A 170 2.85 -6.68 4.29
N ILE A 171 4.04 -6.32 3.83
CA ILE A 171 4.90 -5.32 4.46
C ILE A 171 4.32 -3.92 4.20
N THR A 172 3.97 -3.19 5.25
CA THR A 172 3.28 -1.89 5.11
C THR A 172 4.19 -0.79 4.58
N ASP A 173 5.47 -0.81 4.91
CA ASP A 173 6.47 0.18 4.46
C ASP A 173 6.65 0.24 2.93
N ILE A 174 6.26 -0.82 2.21
CA ILE A 174 6.29 -0.83 0.74
C ILE A 174 5.01 -0.29 0.10
N THR A 175 4.03 0.16 0.88
CA THR A 175 2.78 0.78 0.41
C THR A 175 2.89 2.31 0.39
N ASN A 176 1.97 2.98 -0.28
CA ASN A 176 1.82 4.44 -0.18
C ASN A 176 0.89 4.84 0.98
N ASN A 177 -0.12 4.00 1.26
CA ASN A 177 -1.29 4.43 2.01
C ASN A 177 -1.48 3.69 3.34
N VAL A 178 -0.80 2.56 3.58
CA VAL A 178 -0.93 1.82 4.84
C VAL A 178 0.10 2.35 5.84
N GLN A 179 -0.39 2.84 6.98
CA GLN A 179 0.43 3.47 8.03
C GLN A 179 0.28 2.78 9.39
N VAL A 180 -0.49 1.70 9.45
CA VAL A 180 -0.78 0.97 10.68
C VAL A 180 -0.04 -0.36 10.69
N GLY A 181 0.77 -0.59 11.71
CA GLY A 181 1.60 -1.79 11.86
C GLY A 181 2.76 -1.88 10.86
N ASP A 182 3.59 -2.89 11.02
CA ASP A 182 4.68 -3.21 10.09
C ASP A 182 4.25 -4.27 9.04
N LEU A 183 3.28 -5.14 9.42
CA LEU A 183 2.70 -6.16 8.57
C LEU A 183 1.17 -6.18 8.72
N ILE A 184 0.46 -6.39 7.61
CA ILE A 184 -0.99 -6.64 7.60
C ILE A 184 -1.32 -7.84 6.70
N GLY A 185 -2.33 -8.62 7.08
CA GLY A 185 -2.72 -9.74 6.23
C GLY A 185 -3.59 -10.77 6.91
N PHE A 186 -3.56 -11.98 6.40
CA PHE A 186 -4.30 -13.12 6.95
C PHE A 186 -3.35 -14.13 7.56
N LEU A 187 -3.59 -14.41 8.84
CA LEU A 187 -2.92 -15.45 9.61
C LEU A 187 -4.00 -16.41 10.17
N ASP A 188 -3.90 -17.66 9.77
CA ASP A 188 -4.87 -18.71 10.16
C ASP A 188 -6.34 -18.32 9.90
N GLY A 189 -6.57 -17.64 8.77
CA GLY A 189 -7.89 -17.20 8.33
C GLY A 189 -8.42 -15.92 8.97
N GLN A 190 -7.66 -15.29 9.87
CA GLN A 190 -8.02 -14.04 10.51
C GLN A 190 -7.21 -12.87 9.97
N PHE A 191 -7.87 -11.72 9.73
CA PHE A 191 -7.16 -10.49 9.39
C PHE A 191 -6.40 -10.00 10.63
N THR A 192 -5.11 -9.72 10.46
CA THR A 192 -4.21 -9.41 11.56
C THR A 192 -3.29 -8.25 11.16
N ILE A 193 -3.01 -7.38 12.14
CA ILE A 193 -2.03 -6.30 12.03
C ILE A 193 -0.89 -6.61 13.01
N ILE A 194 0.34 -6.62 12.51
CA ILE A 194 1.51 -7.02 13.30
C ILE A 194 2.51 -5.87 13.35
N GLU A 195 2.99 -5.58 14.56
CA GLU A 195 4.09 -4.67 14.82
C GLU A 195 5.33 -5.48 15.17
N VAL A 196 6.40 -5.36 14.39
CA VAL A 196 7.67 -6.07 14.58
C VAL A 196 8.58 -5.26 15.49
N LYS A 197 8.91 -5.80 16.64
CA LYS A 197 9.79 -5.13 17.63
C LYS A 197 11.17 -5.80 17.66
N GLU A 198 12.19 -4.97 17.56
CA GLU A 198 13.59 -5.39 17.65
C GLU A 198 14.23 -4.94 18.97
N GLY A 199 15.24 -5.72 19.43
CA GLY A 199 16.06 -5.39 20.58
C GLY A 199 15.48 -5.81 21.92
N GLN A 200 16.38 -6.06 22.87
CA GLN A 200 16.06 -6.61 24.18
C GLN A 200 15.08 -5.71 24.97
N LYS A 201 15.27 -4.38 24.93
CA LYS A 201 14.37 -3.43 25.60
C LYS A 201 12.93 -3.54 25.10
N ASN A 202 12.71 -3.76 23.81
CA ASN A 202 11.36 -3.93 23.27
C ASN A 202 10.72 -5.24 23.76
N TRP A 203 11.49 -6.31 23.89
CA TRP A 203 10.99 -7.56 24.49
C TRP A 203 10.59 -7.41 25.95
N GLU A 204 11.37 -6.66 26.72
CA GLU A 204 11.04 -6.34 28.11
C GLU A 204 9.75 -5.52 28.20
N VAL A 205 9.59 -4.52 27.33
CA VAL A 205 8.36 -3.72 27.23
C VAL A 205 7.15 -4.58 26.85
N ILE A 206 7.27 -5.45 25.85
CA ILE A 206 6.17 -6.37 25.46
C ILE A 206 5.79 -7.30 26.61
N LYS A 207 6.77 -7.80 27.36
CA LYS A 207 6.52 -8.65 28.54
C LYS A 207 5.70 -7.89 29.57
N ILE A 208 6.04 -6.65 29.87
CA ILE A 208 5.31 -5.79 30.79
C ILE A 208 3.89 -5.51 30.29
N ILE A 209 3.70 -5.22 29.00
CA ILE A 209 2.37 -5.00 28.41
C ILE A 209 1.50 -6.25 28.58
N LYS A 210 2.05 -7.44 28.32
CA LYS A 210 1.33 -8.70 28.54
C LYS A 210 0.95 -8.90 29.98
N GLU A 211 1.84 -8.55 30.92
CA GLU A 211 1.55 -8.62 32.37
C GLU A 211 0.50 -7.61 32.83
N LEU A 212 0.46 -6.41 32.21
CA LEU A 212 -0.59 -5.41 32.45
C LEU A 212 -1.95 -5.83 31.85
N SER A 213 -1.95 -6.61 30.78
CA SER A 213 -3.16 -7.15 30.16
C SER A 213 -3.68 -8.43 30.83
N ASP A 214 -2.91 -9.00 31.75
CA ASP A 214 -3.30 -10.18 32.53
C ASP A 214 -4.19 -9.76 33.68
N GLU A 215 -5.50 -10.01 33.59
CA GLU A 215 -6.50 -9.67 34.61
C GLU A 215 -6.20 -10.29 36.00
N THR A 216 -5.31 -11.29 36.06
CA THR A 216 -4.93 -11.93 37.32
C THR A 216 -3.87 -11.14 38.10
N LYS A 217 -3.20 -10.15 37.48
CA LYS A 217 -2.16 -9.33 38.10
C LYS A 217 -2.65 -7.93 38.44
N SER A 218 -2.25 -7.43 39.58
CA SER A 218 -2.51 -6.03 39.96
C SER A 218 -1.62 -5.09 39.13
N CYS A 219 -2.21 -4.07 38.49
CA CYS A 219 -1.45 -3.02 37.82
C CYS A 219 -0.40 -2.37 38.74
N GLU A 220 -0.68 -2.23 40.05
CA GLU A 220 0.26 -1.67 41.03
C GLU A 220 1.50 -2.56 41.21
N GLU A 221 1.34 -3.87 41.16
CA GLU A 221 2.46 -4.82 41.29
C GLU A 221 3.35 -4.78 40.05
N VAL A 222 2.78 -4.68 38.87
CA VAL A 222 3.53 -4.56 37.62
C VAL A 222 4.25 -3.21 37.55
N MET A 223 3.59 -2.12 37.96
CA MET A 223 4.19 -0.77 37.97
C MET A 223 5.38 -0.67 38.93
N LYS A 224 5.37 -1.39 40.09
CA LYS A 224 6.51 -1.44 41.01
C LYS A 224 7.75 -2.17 40.47
N GLN A 225 7.58 -2.99 39.45
CA GLN A 225 8.66 -3.74 38.80
C GLN A 225 9.30 -2.98 37.62
N LEU A 226 8.76 -1.80 37.26
CA LEU A 226 9.29 -1.01 36.17
C LEU A 226 10.70 -0.51 36.52
N PRO A 227 11.64 -0.58 35.53
CA PRO A 227 12.94 0.04 35.69
C PRO A 227 12.83 1.57 35.85
N ASP A 228 13.66 2.13 36.75
CA ASP A 228 13.81 3.59 36.86
C ASP A 228 14.74 4.11 35.74
N ASP A 229 14.31 3.88 34.47
CA ASP A 229 14.98 4.33 33.25
C ASP A 229 13.99 5.20 32.43
N PRO A 230 14.20 6.51 32.34
CA PRO A 230 13.32 7.39 31.58
C PRO A 230 13.12 6.98 30.13
N LYS A 231 14.16 6.43 29.48
CA LYS A 231 14.07 5.93 28.10
C LYS A 231 13.23 4.67 27.99
N PHE A 232 13.23 3.84 29.02
CA PHE A 232 12.37 2.67 29.08
C PHE A 232 10.91 3.07 29.24
N LEU A 233 10.62 4.03 30.13
CA LEU A 233 9.26 4.54 30.35
C LEU A 233 8.70 5.22 29.10
N GLU A 234 9.50 6.04 28.39
CA GLU A 234 9.12 6.64 27.11
C GLU A 234 8.79 5.56 26.05
N GLN A 235 9.62 4.51 25.97
CA GLN A 235 9.40 3.40 25.06
C GLN A 235 8.15 2.59 25.41
N LEU A 236 7.90 2.37 26.70
CA LEU A 236 6.68 1.70 27.19
C LEU A 236 5.43 2.51 26.81
N GLU A 237 5.42 3.81 27.10
CA GLU A 237 4.30 4.70 26.75
C GLU A 237 4.03 4.70 25.24
N ARG A 238 5.09 4.81 24.42
CA ARG A 238 4.97 4.75 22.97
C ARG A 238 4.39 3.41 22.50
N THR A 239 4.84 2.29 23.08
CA THR A 239 4.38 0.95 22.68
C THR A 239 2.94 0.71 23.13
N LEU A 240 2.53 1.19 24.30
CA LEU A 240 1.14 1.14 24.76
C LEU A 240 0.21 1.92 23.82
N LYS A 241 0.59 3.15 23.42
CA LYS A 241 -0.18 3.94 22.43
C LYS A 241 -0.30 3.22 21.08
N GLN A 242 0.77 2.60 20.61
CA GLN A 242 0.74 1.81 19.38
C GLN A 242 -0.21 0.62 19.53
N HIS A 243 -0.11 -0.11 20.62
CA HIS A 243 -0.98 -1.26 20.89
C HIS A 243 -2.47 -0.86 20.96
N GLU A 244 -2.80 0.23 21.64
CA GLU A 244 -4.16 0.79 21.68
C GLU A 244 -4.69 1.09 20.27
N VAL A 245 -3.88 1.75 19.43
CA VAL A 245 -4.27 2.05 18.04
C VAL A 245 -4.52 0.77 17.25
N LEU A 246 -3.62 -0.21 17.33
CA LEU A 246 -3.77 -1.49 16.62
C LEU A 246 -5.03 -2.23 17.04
N THR A 247 -5.26 -2.35 18.36
CA THR A 247 -6.44 -3.03 18.91
C THR A 247 -7.74 -2.35 18.46
N ASN A 248 -7.78 -1.01 18.50
CA ASN A 248 -8.95 -0.27 18.04
C ASN A 248 -9.21 -0.48 16.54
N VAL A 249 -8.17 -0.47 15.70
CA VAL A 249 -8.31 -0.71 14.26
C VAL A 249 -8.76 -2.15 13.98
N GLU A 250 -8.17 -3.15 14.64
CA GLU A 250 -8.59 -4.56 14.52
C GLU A 250 -10.04 -4.76 14.94
N GLN A 251 -10.47 -4.12 16.04
CA GLN A 251 -11.86 -4.16 16.50
C GLN A 251 -12.81 -3.54 15.46
N ILE A 252 -12.47 -2.36 14.93
CA ILE A 252 -13.28 -1.70 13.91
C ILE A 252 -13.42 -2.58 12.67
N ILE A 253 -12.34 -3.25 12.25
CA ILE A 253 -12.34 -4.12 11.08
C ILE A 253 -13.17 -5.39 11.31
N SER A 254 -13.14 -5.95 12.53
CA SER A 254 -13.81 -7.22 12.83
C SER A 254 -15.28 -7.05 13.21
N GLU A 255 -15.64 -5.95 13.88
CA GLU A 255 -16.96 -5.75 14.49
C GLU A 255 -17.77 -4.63 13.81
N ASP A 256 -17.25 -3.96 12.79
CA ASP A 256 -17.81 -2.77 12.14
C ASP A 256 -18.10 -1.62 13.12
N LYS A 257 -17.48 -1.62 14.29
CA LYS A 257 -17.60 -0.60 15.34
C LYS A 257 -16.34 -0.56 16.19
N GLY A 258 -16.08 0.59 16.82
CA GLY A 258 -14.95 0.76 17.72
C GLY A 258 -14.65 2.24 17.97
N ILE A 259 -13.49 2.50 18.60
CA ILE A 259 -13.02 3.87 18.83
C ILE A 259 -12.07 4.26 17.72
N ASP A 260 -12.44 5.29 16.95
CA ASP A 260 -11.56 5.84 15.91
C ASP A 260 -10.25 6.36 16.53
N PRO A 261 -9.10 5.86 16.09
CA PRO A 261 -7.81 6.20 16.71
C PRO A 261 -7.42 7.69 16.54
N ILE A 262 -7.98 8.38 15.53
CA ILE A 262 -7.70 9.79 15.24
C ILE A 262 -8.73 10.67 15.95
N LEU A 263 -10.01 10.41 15.72
CA LEU A 263 -11.10 11.22 16.23
C LEU A 263 -11.39 10.99 17.72
N LYS A 264 -10.88 9.88 18.29
CA LYS A 264 -11.14 9.45 19.69
C LYS A 264 -12.63 9.35 20.02
N LYS A 265 -13.45 8.98 19.03
CA LYS A 265 -14.89 8.83 19.15
C LYS A 265 -15.31 7.42 18.79
N GLU A 266 -16.36 6.95 19.43
CA GLU A 266 -17.02 5.70 19.00
C GLU A 266 -17.60 5.89 17.61
N ILE A 267 -17.25 4.97 16.70
CA ILE A 267 -17.77 4.92 15.35
C ILE A 267 -18.47 3.59 15.12
N LYS A 268 -19.49 3.63 14.28
CA LYS A 268 -20.14 2.45 13.75
C LYS A 268 -20.16 2.55 12.23
N ILE A 269 -19.68 1.50 11.60
CA ILE A 269 -19.62 1.41 10.16
C ILE A 269 -20.93 0.78 9.67
N HIS A 270 -21.56 1.44 8.72
CA HIS A 270 -22.72 0.90 8.02
C HIS A 270 -22.29 0.57 6.59
N SER A 271 -22.56 -0.65 6.15
CA SER A 271 -22.43 -0.98 4.73
C SER A 271 -23.31 -0.03 3.92
N PRO A 272 -22.80 0.58 2.84
CA PRO A 272 -23.63 1.41 1.99
C PRO A 272 -24.76 0.56 1.40
N GLU A 273 -25.99 1.09 1.41
CA GLU A 273 -27.16 0.41 0.81
C GLU A 273 -26.99 0.25 -0.69
N GLU A 274 -26.21 1.13 -1.32
CA GLU A 274 -25.88 1.10 -2.74
C GLU A 274 -24.41 0.73 -2.95
N ALA A 275 -24.16 -0.06 -4.00
CA ALA A 275 -22.79 -0.40 -4.39
C ALA A 275 -22.02 0.87 -4.77
N THR A 276 -20.78 0.96 -4.26
CA THR A 276 -19.87 2.04 -4.64
C THR A 276 -19.70 2.08 -6.16
N PRO A 277 -19.94 3.21 -6.81
CA PRO A 277 -19.81 3.29 -8.26
C PRO A 277 -18.37 3.07 -8.69
N TYR A 278 -18.15 2.18 -9.64
CA TYR A 278 -16.85 1.98 -10.27
C TYR A 278 -16.79 2.82 -11.55
N TYR A 279 -15.78 3.65 -11.65
CA TYR A 279 -15.59 4.53 -12.81
C TYR A 279 -14.83 3.89 -13.98
N ASN A 280 -14.70 2.56 -13.97
CA ASN A 280 -13.97 1.80 -15.00
C ASN A 280 -14.43 2.13 -16.42
N SER A 281 -15.75 2.29 -16.65
CA SER A 281 -16.30 2.63 -17.95
C SER A 281 -15.78 3.99 -18.47
N ARG A 282 -15.65 4.97 -17.57
CA ARG A 282 -15.10 6.29 -17.89
C ARG A 282 -13.62 6.21 -18.24
N LEU A 283 -12.86 5.47 -17.43
CA LEU A 283 -11.44 5.23 -17.67
C LEU A 283 -11.20 4.50 -18.98
N MET A 284 -11.97 3.44 -19.28
CA MET A 284 -11.91 2.73 -20.56
C MET A 284 -12.25 3.65 -21.74
N MET A 285 -13.19 4.56 -21.58
CA MET A 285 -13.54 5.53 -22.61
C MET A 285 -12.39 6.51 -22.86
N LEU A 286 -11.77 7.02 -21.82
CA LEU A 286 -10.59 7.89 -21.93
C LEU A 286 -9.41 7.16 -22.58
N GLU A 287 -9.15 5.91 -22.18
CA GLU A 287 -8.08 5.10 -22.75
C GLU A 287 -8.29 4.85 -24.24
N LYS A 288 -9.50 4.52 -24.68
CA LYS A 288 -9.83 4.34 -26.10
C LYS A 288 -9.59 5.58 -26.96
N GLN A 289 -9.61 6.77 -26.37
CA GLN A 289 -9.30 8.02 -27.04
C GLN A 289 -7.80 8.23 -27.24
N LEU A 290 -6.97 7.48 -26.49
CA LEU A 290 -5.52 7.58 -26.61
C LEU A 290 -5.01 6.86 -27.86
N ASN A 291 -4.19 7.56 -28.61
CA ASN A 291 -3.52 7.03 -29.81
C ASN A 291 -2.13 7.67 -29.94
N ASN A 292 -1.40 7.36 -30.99
CA ASN A 292 -0.04 7.88 -31.19
C ASN A 292 0.04 9.42 -31.34
N ARG A 293 -1.08 10.10 -31.59
CA ARG A 293 -1.16 11.57 -31.69
C ARG A 293 -1.76 12.20 -30.44
N ASN A 294 -2.63 11.45 -29.74
CA ASN A 294 -3.25 11.91 -28.50
C ASN A 294 -2.79 11.01 -27.35
N LEU A 295 -1.79 11.48 -26.62
CA LEU A 295 -1.12 10.71 -25.55
C LEU A 295 -1.69 10.98 -24.16
N TRP A 296 -2.76 11.75 -24.03
CA TRP A 296 -3.42 12.04 -22.76
C TRP A 296 -4.92 12.28 -22.94
N GLY A 297 -5.68 11.99 -21.91
CA GLY A 297 -7.10 12.28 -21.81
C GLY A 297 -7.44 12.77 -20.40
N TYR A 298 -8.54 13.51 -20.30
CA TYR A 298 -8.99 14.10 -19.06
C TYR A 298 -10.52 14.09 -19.00
N ASP A 299 -11.07 13.80 -17.83
CA ASP A 299 -12.50 13.86 -17.54
C ASP A 299 -12.74 14.34 -16.12
N VAL A 300 -13.93 14.86 -15.85
CA VAL A 300 -14.38 15.24 -14.50
C VAL A 300 -15.67 14.48 -14.22
N ILE A 301 -15.70 13.77 -13.09
CA ILE A 301 -16.84 12.99 -12.66
C ILE A 301 -17.47 13.71 -11.46
N GLU A 302 -18.80 13.94 -11.54
CA GLU A 302 -19.60 14.56 -10.46
C GLU A 302 -19.01 15.90 -9.98
N ASP A 303 -18.39 16.65 -10.88
CA ASP A 303 -17.78 17.97 -10.65
C ASP A 303 -16.69 17.98 -9.55
N CYS A 304 -16.25 16.83 -9.06
CA CYS A 304 -15.29 16.73 -7.95
C CYS A 304 -14.14 15.75 -8.19
N LEU A 305 -14.35 14.71 -8.98
CA LEU A 305 -13.30 13.72 -9.25
C LEU A 305 -12.68 13.98 -10.62
N HIS A 306 -11.46 14.49 -10.61
CA HIS A 306 -10.68 14.78 -11.80
C HIS A 306 -9.82 13.58 -12.20
N ILE A 307 -10.02 13.04 -13.39
CA ILE A 307 -9.32 11.85 -13.88
C ILE A 307 -8.47 12.21 -15.09
N GLY A 308 -7.19 11.86 -15.04
CA GLY A 308 -6.27 11.98 -16.16
C GLY A 308 -5.71 10.62 -16.58
N VAL A 309 -5.72 10.30 -17.87
CA VAL A 309 -5.10 9.11 -18.44
C VAL A 309 -3.97 9.54 -19.37
N TYR A 310 -2.78 8.97 -19.18
CA TYR A 310 -1.55 9.39 -19.86
C TYR A 310 -0.81 8.19 -20.44
N LYS A 311 -0.25 8.33 -21.65
CA LYS A 311 0.50 7.28 -22.36
C LYS A 311 1.89 7.75 -22.75
N GLY A 312 2.85 6.81 -22.80
CA GLY A 312 4.23 7.10 -23.21
C GLY A 312 4.90 8.17 -22.34
N GLU A 313 5.60 9.09 -22.97
CA GLU A 313 6.31 10.19 -22.29
C GLU A 313 5.40 11.10 -21.43
N LYS A 314 4.10 11.16 -21.74
CA LYS A 314 3.16 12.00 -21.00
C LYS A 314 2.84 11.48 -19.60
N ARG A 315 3.17 10.23 -19.27
CA ARG A 315 2.96 9.66 -17.94
C ARG A 315 3.64 10.46 -16.83
N PHE A 316 4.85 10.94 -17.09
CA PHE A 316 5.65 11.66 -16.09
C PHE A 316 5.15 13.07 -15.82
N ILE A 317 4.37 13.64 -16.73
CA ILE A 317 3.81 14.99 -16.53
C ILE A 317 2.36 14.96 -16.06
N GLY A 318 1.73 13.77 -16.02
CA GLY A 318 0.32 13.62 -15.68
C GLY A 318 -0.01 14.20 -14.29
N ARG A 319 0.74 13.81 -13.28
CA ARG A 319 0.60 14.34 -11.93
C ARG A 319 0.77 15.85 -11.88
N TYR A 320 1.80 16.38 -12.54
CA TYR A 320 2.04 17.83 -12.58
C TYR A 320 0.87 18.57 -13.24
N LEU A 321 0.31 18.03 -14.32
CA LEU A 321 -0.85 18.65 -14.98
C LEU A 321 -2.09 18.65 -14.09
N LEU A 322 -2.37 17.58 -13.35
CA LEU A 322 -3.47 17.55 -12.38
C LEU A 322 -3.26 18.54 -11.24
N GLU A 323 -2.03 18.68 -10.73
CA GLU A 323 -1.68 19.69 -9.72
C GLU A 323 -1.90 21.12 -10.23
N GLU A 324 -1.54 21.40 -11.47
CA GLU A 324 -1.77 22.71 -12.08
C GLU A 324 -3.26 22.98 -12.34
N ILE A 325 -4.02 21.97 -12.73
CA ILE A 325 -5.48 22.07 -12.86
C ILE A 325 -6.10 22.39 -11.48
N ALA A 326 -5.72 21.68 -10.43
CA ALA A 326 -6.22 21.92 -9.08
C ALA A 326 -5.92 23.35 -8.60
N LYS A 327 -4.70 23.84 -8.82
CA LYS A 327 -4.28 25.21 -8.48
C LYS A 327 -5.05 26.27 -9.26
N THR A 328 -5.22 26.08 -10.57
CA THR A 328 -5.93 27.04 -11.43
C THR A 328 -7.43 27.05 -11.17
N SER A 329 -7.99 25.95 -10.71
CA SER A 329 -9.41 25.83 -10.32
C SER A 329 -9.69 26.36 -8.91
N ASN A 330 -8.68 26.93 -8.24
CA ASN A 330 -8.79 27.53 -6.89
C ASN A 330 -9.30 26.54 -5.82
N ILE A 331 -8.95 25.26 -5.96
CA ILE A 331 -9.32 24.21 -5.03
C ILE A 331 -8.40 24.28 -3.82
N GLU A 332 -8.93 24.65 -2.66
CA GLU A 332 -8.15 24.85 -1.43
C GLU A 332 -7.56 23.53 -0.89
N LYS A 333 -8.26 22.41 -1.07
CA LYS A 333 -7.82 21.08 -0.64
C LYS A 333 -8.09 20.08 -1.75
N TYR A 334 -7.08 19.36 -2.16
CA TYR A 334 -7.19 18.27 -3.12
C TYR A 334 -6.27 17.13 -2.75
N ILE A 335 -6.69 15.93 -3.08
CA ILE A 335 -5.89 14.71 -2.94
C ILE A 335 -5.51 14.26 -4.33
N ILE A 336 -4.21 14.06 -4.58
CA ILE A 336 -3.71 13.52 -5.83
C ILE A 336 -3.21 12.11 -5.59
N GLY A 337 -3.82 11.15 -6.29
CA GLY A 337 -3.39 9.76 -6.34
C GLY A 337 -3.01 9.36 -7.76
N ASP A 338 -1.95 8.58 -7.90
CA ASP A 338 -1.62 7.92 -9.15
C ASP A 338 -2.24 6.51 -9.13
N ALA A 339 -3.07 6.20 -10.14
CA ALA A 339 -3.60 4.86 -10.31
C ALA A 339 -2.78 4.12 -11.38
N LEU A 340 -2.40 2.88 -11.10
CA LEU A 340 -1.85 1.97 -12.10
C LEU A 340 -2.98 1.57 -13.05
N SER A 341 -2.96 2.15 -14.25
CA SER A 341 -3.76 1.66 -15.36
C SER A 341 -2.91 0.71 -16.18
N VAL A 342 -3.21 -0.57 -16.11
CA VAL A 342 -2.59 -1.59 -16.94
C VAL A 342 -3.51 -1.85 -18.11
N VAL A 343 -3.04 -1.57 -19.32
CA VAL A 343 -3.75 -1.85 -20.58
C VAL A 343 -4.13 -3.33 -20.59
N GLY A 344 -5.41 -3.64 -20.74
CA GLY A 344 -5.96 -5.00 -20.72
C GLY A 344 -6.50 -5.46 -19.36
N SER A 345 -6.22 -4.74 -18.26
CA SER A 345 -6.74 -5.07 -16.92
C SER A 345 -7.84 -4.12 -16.43
N LEU A 346 -8.34 -3.22 -17.26
CA LEU A 346 -9.41 -2.27 -16.93
C LEU A 346 -10.77 -2.93 -16.61
N ASN A 347 -10.91 -4.23 -16.82
CA ASN A 347 -12.03 -5.00 -16.31
C ASN A 347 -11.88 -5.36 -14.82
N LYS A 348 -10.74 -5.03 -14.20
CA LYS A 348 -10.48 -5.16 -12.77
C LYS A 348 -10.70 -3.82 -12.11
N PRO A 349 -11.17 -3.77 -10.87
CA PRO A 349 -11.38 -2.51 -10.18
C PRO A 349 -10.05 -1.74 -10.11
N ILE A 350 -10.08 -0.48 -10.53
CA ILE A 350 -8.96 0.44 -10.36
C ILE A 350 -9.08 1.03 -8.97
N PHE A 351 -8.02 0.91 -8.20
CA PHE A 351 -8.03 1.26 -6.79
C PHE A 351 -7.62 2.70 -6.62
N TYR A 352 -8.56 3.51 -6.12
CA TYR A 352 -8.29 4.83 -5.60
C TYR A 352 -8.19 4.74 -4.10
N PHE A 353 -7.07 5.19 -3.55
CA PHE A 353 -7.07 5.65 -2.17
C PHE A 353 -7.33 7.15 -2.22
N PRO A 354 -8.34 7.63 -1.51
CA PRO A 354 -8.65 9.06 -1.42
C PRO A 354 -7.52 9.83 -0.73
#